data_030e7f1be971e5ac8eb8d1cb679b6684
#
_entry.id   030e7f1be971e5ac8eb8d1cb679b6684
#
_cell.length_a   1.000
_cell.length_b   1.000
_cell.length_c   1.000
_cell.angle_alpha   90.00
_cell.angle_beta   90.00
_cell.angle_gamma   90.00
#
_symmetry.space_group_name_H-M   'P 1'
#
loop_
_entity.id
_entity.type
_entity.pdbx_description
1 polymer ?
#
loop_
_entity_poly.entity_id
_entity_poly.type
_entity_poly.pdbx_seq_one_letter_code
_entity_poly.pdbx_strand_id
1 'polypeptide(L)'
;MRELYQLIAATVCRVTGFSEVQIIHDRHQLCTDARHLLVHLLTEQMPCHQIAHYTGLSKQCVSQCANRYANRKRFNRSLQLAEEEAKAQLKAEGL
;
A
#
# COMPACT_ATOMS: atom_id res chain seq x y z
N MET A 1 -5.53 -5.18 14.86
CA MET A 1 -4.90 -5.29 13.52
C MET A 1 -5.84 -4.97 12.37
N ARG A 2 -7.08 -5.45 12.42
CA ARG A 2 -8.03 -5.17 11.33
C ARG A 2 -8.27 -3.68 11.14
N GLU A 3 -8.48 -2.94 12.22
CA GLU A 3 -8.72 -1.51 12.16
C GLU A 3 -7.51 -0.77 11.59
N LEU A 4 -6.31 -1.21 11.95
CA LEU A 4 -5.08 -0.64 11.43
C LEU A 4 -4.96 -0.89 9.93
N TYR A 5 -5.24 -2.11 9.48
CA TYR A 5 -5.25 -2.43 8.05
C TYR A 5 -6.27 -1.54 7.31
N GLN A 6 -7.50 -1.45 7.84
CA GLN A 6 -8.55 -0.66 7.21
C GLN A 6 -8.19 0.82 7.11
N LEU A 7 -7.57 1.36 8.15
CA LEU A 7 -7.13 2.76 8.15
C LEU A 7 -6.09 3.00 7.05
N ILE A 8 -5.09 2.14 6.97
CA ILE A 8 -4.02 2.29 5.98
C ILE A 8 -4.58 2.10 4.56
N ALA A 9 -5.41 1.08 4.36
CA ALA A 9 -6.02 0.82 3.06
C ALA A 9 -6.91 1.98 2.62
N ALA A 10 -7.74 2.50 3.51
CA ALA A 10 -8.60 3.64 3.20
C ALA A 10 -7.78 4.88 2.84
N THR A 11 -6.67 5.10 3.53
CA THR A 11 -5.79 6.23 3.25
C THR A 11 -5.18 6.12 1.86
N VAL A 12 -4.68 4.94 1.48
CA VAL A 12 -4.12 4.72 0.14
C VAL A 12 -5.20 4.90 -0.93
N CYS A 13 -6.41 4.41 -0.67
CA CYS A 13 -7.53 4.60 -1.60
C CYS A 13 -7.83 6.09 -1.82
N ARG A 14 -7.87 6.88 -0.76
CA ARG A 14 -8.12 8.33 -0.88
C ARG A 14 -7.02 9.04 -1.65
N VAL A 15 -5.77 8.71 -1.35
CA VAL A 15 -4.62 9.37 -1.95
C VAL A 15 -4.47 9.03 -3.43
N THR A 16 -4.74 7.78 -3.79
CA THR A 16 -4.56 7.32 -5.18
C THR A 16 -5.83 7.46 -6.03
N GLY A 17 -7.00 7.56 -5.40
CA GLY A 17 -8.27 7.64 -6.12
C GLY A 17 -8.81 6.28 -6.58
N PHE A 18 -8.17 5.17 -6.19
CA PHE A 18 -8.62 3.84 -6.56
C PHE A 18 -9.35 3.17 -5.39
N SER A 19 -10.24 2.23 -5.70
CA SER A 19 -10.88 1.40 -4.67
C SER A 19 -9.90 0.31 -4.21
N GLU A 20 -10.20 -0.30 -3.06
CA GLU A 20 -9.38 -1.40 -2.55
C GLU A 20 -9.31 -2.56 -3.54
N VAL A 21 -10.43 -2.90 -4.17
CA VAL A 21 -10.48 -3.98 -5.18
C VAL A 21 -9.56 -3.65 -6.35
N GLN A 22 -9.58 -2.41 -6.84
CA GLN A 22 -8.70 -2.00 -7.93
C GLN A 22 -7.23 -2.08 -7.52
N ILE A 23 -6.89 -1.60 -6.32
CA ILE A 23 -5.51 -1.62 -5.83
C ILE A 23 -4.99 -3.05 -5.73
N ILE A 24 -5.80 -3.97 -5.24
CA ILE A 24 -5.36 -5.34 -4.99
C ILE A 24 -5.39 -6.19 -6.27
N HIS A 25 -6.37 -6.02 -7.14
CA HIS A 25 -6.62 -6.96 -8.23
C HIS A 25 -6.40 -6.41 -9.63
N ASP A 26 -6.46 -5.10 -9.84
CA ASP A 26 -6.34 -4.53 -11.18
C ASP A 26 -4.88 -4.59 -11.64
N ARG A 27 -4.68 -4.87 -12.94
CA ARG A 27 -3.34 -4.97 -13.54
C ARG A 27 -2.84 -3.67 -14.15
N HIS A 28 -3.66 -2.62 -14.13
CA HIS A 28 -3.24 -1.32 -14.63
C HIS A 28 -2.03 -0.83 -13.83
N GLN A 29 -1.06 -0.20 -14.51
CA GLN A 29 0.20 0.20 -13.88
C GLN A 29 -0.01 1.09 -12.66
N LEU A 30 -0.94 2.04 -12.73
CA LEU A 30 -1.21 2.94 -11.60
C LEU A 30 -1.79 2.18 -10.40
N CYS A 31 -2.62 1.18 -10.65
CA CYS A 31 -3.15 0.33 -9.57
C CYS A 31 -2.06 -0.56 -9.00
N THR A 32 -1.14 -1.03 -9.83
CA THR A 32 0.01 -1.80 -9.38
C THR A 32 0.93 -0.95 -8.50
N ASP A 33 1.16 0.31 -8.87
CA ASP A 33 1.92 1.24 -8.04
C ASP A 33 1.24 1.46 -6.70
N ALA A 34 -0.08 1.65 -6.70
CA ALA A 34 -0.85 1.82 -5.47
C ALA A 34 -0.77 0.57 -4.58
N ARG A 35 -0.78 -0.62 -5.18
CA ARG A 35 -0.62 -1.88 -4.44
C ARG A 35 0.74 -1.96 -3.76
N HIS A 36 1.80 -1.58 -4.45
CA HIS A 36 3.13 -1.55 -3.88
C HIS A 36 3.21 -0.55 -2.71
N LEU A 37 2.60 0.61 -2.87
CA LEU A 37 2.54 1.61 -1.79
C LEU A 37 1.78 1.05 -0.58
N LEU A 38 0.62 0.45 -0.81
CA LEU A 38 -0.18 -0.14 0.26
C LEU A 38 0.63 -1.18 1.04
N VAL A 39 1.25 -2.12 0.32
CA VAL A 39 2.05 -3.16 0.96
C VAL A 39 3.22 -2.55 1.73
N HIS A 40 3.90 -1.57 1.15
CA HIS A 40 5.00 -0.89 1.84
C HIS A 40 4.56 -0.28 3.17
N LEU A 41 3.48 0.46 3.17
CA LEU A 41 2.97 1.08 4.40
C LEU A 41 2.53 0.03 5.42
N LEU A 42 1.93 -1.06 4.95
CA LEU A 42 1.51 -2.15 5.84
C LEU A 42 2.71 -2.87 6.47
N THR A 43 3.81 -3.04 5.74
CA THR A 43 4.98 -3.72 6.29
C THR A 43 5.60 -2.97 7.46
N GLU A 44 5.38 -1.68 7.58
CA GLU A 44 5.85 -0.90 8.71
C GLU A 44 5.05 -1.18 9.98
N GLN A 45 3.86 -1.78 9.85
CA GLN A 45 2.92 -1.94 10.96
C GLN A 45 2.60 -3.40 11.29
N MET A 46 2.80 -4.33 10.37
CA MET A 46 2.43 -5.72 10.58
C MET A 46 3.27 -6.67 9.74
N PRO A 47 3.38 -7.94 10.14
CA PRO A 47 4.18 -8.92 9.37
C PRO A 47 3.47 -9.37 8.09
N CYS A 48 4.26 -9.91 7.16
CA CYS A 48 3.78 -10.29 5.82
C CYS A 48 2.60 -11.27 5.85
N HIS A 49 2.58 -12.22 6.78
CA HIS A 49 1.48 -13.18 6.83
C HIS A 49 0.14 -12.53 7.16
N GLN A 50 0.15 -11.47 7.97
CA GLN A 50 -1.07 -10.72 8.27
C GLN A 50 -1.49 -9.85 7.08
N ILE A 51 -0.52 -9.26 6.38
CA ILE A 51 -0.82 -8.50 5.17
C ILE A 51 -1.48 -9.40 4.14
N ALA A 52 -0.94 -10.60 3.94
CA ALA A 52 -1.52 -11.58 3.02
C ALA A 52 -2.94 -11.96 3.43
N HIS A 53 -3.17 -12.13 4.74
CA HIS A 53 -4.49 -12.46 5.25
C HIS A 53 -5.53 -11.37 4.92
N TYR A 54 -5.20 -10.11 5.19
CA TYR A 54 -6.15 -9.01 4.98
C TYR A 54 -6.34 -8.64 3.51
N THR A 55 -5.28 -8.73 2.71
CA THR A 55 -5.37 -8.34 1.29
C THR A 55 -5.86 -9.48 0.40
N GLY A 56 -5.72 -10.73 0.85
CA GLY A 56 -5.97 -11.89 -0.01
C GLY A 56 -4.84 -12.20 -0.98
N LEU A 57 -3.76 -11.43 -0.94
CA LEU A 57 -2.57 -11.71 -1.75
C LEU A 57 -1.76 -12.85 -1.14
N SER A 58 -0.99 -13.56 -1.99
CA SER A 58 -0.08 -14.59 -1.47
C SER A 58 1.06 -13.94 -0.70
N LYS A 59 1.67 -14.69 0.22
CA LYS A 59 2.86 -14.22 0.95
C LYS A 59 3.98 -13.85 -0.01
N GLN A 60 4.14 -14.61 -1.09
CA GLN A 60 5.15 -14.34 -2.10
C GLN A 60 4.88 -13.00 -2.79
N CYS A 61 3.63 -12.73 -3.15
CA CYS A 61 3.25 -11.46 -3.76
C CYS A 61 3.54 -10.29 -2.81
N VAL A 62 3.17 -10.42 -1.54
CA VAL A 62 3.45 -9.40 -0.52
C VAL A 62 4.95 -9.14 -0.41
N SER A 63 5.75 -10.19 -0.33
CA SER A 63 7.21 -10.06 -0.24
C SER A 63 7.79 -9.39 -1.48
N GLN A 64 7.32 -9.75 -2.66
CA GLN A 64 7.78 -9.14 -3.91
C GLN A 64 7.43 -7.65 -3.95
N CYS A 65 6.22 -7.28 -3.56
CA CYS A 65 5.82 -5.87 -3.51
C CYS A 65 6.72 -5.09 -2.56
N ALA A 66 6.96 -5.63 -1.36
CA ALA A 66 7.79 -4.99 -0.37
C ALA A 66 9.23 -4.80 -0.88
N ASN A 67 9.80 -5.86 -1.48
CA ASN A 67 11.19 -5.81 -1.94
C ASN A 67 11.39 -4.92 -3.16
N ARG A 68 10.37 -4.78 -4.00
CA ARG A 68 10.47 -3.99 -5.24
C ARG A 68 10.06 -2.54 -5.06
N TYR A 69 9.51 -2.18 -3.93
CA TYR A 69 8.94 -0.85 -3.74
C TYR A 69 9.98 0.26 -3.91
N ALA A 70 11.16 0.10 -3.31
CA ALA A 70 12.20 1.12 -3.38
C ALA A 70 12.61 1.43 -4.82
N ASN A 71 12.78 0.39 -5.64
CA ASN A 71 13.12 0.56 -7.05
C ASN A 71 11.97 1.19 -7.84
N ARG A 72 10.74 0.76 -7.55
CA ARG A 72 9.57 1.29 -8.23
C ARG A 72 9.35 2.77 -7.92
N LYS A 73 9.61 3.17 -6.68
CA LYS A 73 9.46 4.56 -6.23
C LYS A 73 10.56 5.48 -6.79
N ARG A 74 11.74 4.94 -7.03
CA ARG A 74 12.99 5.70 -7.27
C ARG A 74 12.86 6.77 -8.35
N PHE A 75 12.19 6.48 -9.45
CA PHE A 75 12.00 7.41 -10.55
C PHE A 75 10.53 7.71 -10.82
N ASN A 76 9.67 7.48 -9.82
CA ASN A 76 8.22 7.65 -9.97
C ASN A 76 7.75 8.76 -9.05
N ARG A 77 7.69 9.98 -9.62
CA ARG A 77 7.31 11.17 -8.85
C ARG A 77 5.90 11.06 -8.27
N SER A 78 4.96 10.53 -9.05
CA SER A 78 3.58 10.35 -8.58
C SER A 78 3.52 9.44 -7.36
N LEU A 79 4.29 8.36 -7.37
CA LEU A 79 4.33 7.42 -6.26
C LEU A 79 4.99 8.06 -5.02
N GLN A 80 6.05 8.83 -5.21
CA GLN A 80 6.71 9.55 -4.13
C GLN A 80 5.75 10.54 -3.45
N LEU A 81 4.98 11.29 -4.24
CA LEU A 81 4.01 12.24 -3.72
C LEU A 81 2.86 11.53 -3.01
N ALA A 82 2.40 10.41 -3.56
CA ALA A 82 1.35 9.61 -2.92
C ALA A 82 1.80 9.08 -1.56
N GLU A 83 3.05 8.61 -1.46
CA GLU A 83 3.59 8.14 -0.19
C GLU A 83 3.66 9.28 0.84
N GLU A 84 4.16 10.45 0.44
CA GLU A 84 4.24 11.60 1.34
C GLU A 84 2.86 12.00 1.87
N GLU A 85 1.88 12.06 0.97
CA GLU A 85 0.52 12.43 1.35
C GLU A 85 -0.11 11.38 2.26
N ALA A 86 0.06 10.11 1.93
CA ALA A 86 -0.47 9.02 2.74
C ALA A 86 0.14 9.03 4.15
N LYS A 87 1.45 9.21 4.25
CA LYS A 87 2.12 9.27 5.55
C LYS A 87 1.66 10.46 6.37
N ALA A 88 1.46 11.62 5.73
CA ALA A 88 0.96 12.80 6.42
C ALA A 88 -0.44 12.56 7.00
N GLN A 89 -1.33 11.93 6.21
CA GLN A 89 -2.68 11.61 6.67
C GLN A 89 -2.66 10.58 7.80
N LEU A 90 -1.82 9.55 7.69
CA LEU A 90 -1.71 8.53 8.73
C LEU A 90 -1.15 9.12 10.02
N LYS A 91 -0.18 10.02 9.92
CA LYS A 91 0.38 10.69 11.08
C LYS A 91 -0.68 11.53 11.79
N ALA A 92 -1.56 12.19 11.04
CA ALA A 92 -2.67 12.94 11.61
C ALA A 92 -3.65 12.02 12.35
N GLU A 93 -3.75 10.75 11.98
CA GLU A 93 -4.58 9.75 12.63
C GLU A 93 -3.85 9.05 13.79
N GLY A 94 -2.64 9.45 14.11
CA GLY A 94 -1.89 8.92 15.25
C GLY A 94 -0.93 7.77 14.94
N LEU A 95 -0.65 7.56 13.67
CA LEU A 95 0.32 6.50 13.28
C LEU A 95 1.73 7.05 13.14
#